data_2f8f061f4b9f13f37a245daad2d93828
#
_entry.id   2f8f061f4b9f13f37a245daad2d93828
#
_cell.length_a   1.000
_cell.length_b   1.000
_cell.length_c   1.000
_cell.angle_alpha   90.00
_cell.angle_beta   90.00
_cell.angle_gamma   90.00
#
_symmetry.space_group_name_H-M   'P 1'
#
loop_
_entity.id
_entity.type
_entity.pdbx_description
1 polymer ?
#
loop_
_entity_poly.entity_id
_entity_poly.type
_entity_poly.pdbx_seq_one_letter_code
_entity_poly.pdbx_strand_id
1 'polypeptide(L)'
;QERYARSQGWDTVAVPTNGELGQPLMAGIAQAVIIPMNTALALTKDKDFQALGLNSSVMKAPELLGNASFGISPRRPELKDAVNVALEKIKRNGIYERINTQFLPFRVH
;
A
#
# COMPACT_ATOMS: atom_id res chain seq x y z
N GLN A 1 0.30 10.18 0.12
CA GLN A 1 -1.00 10.16 -0.57
C GLN A 1 -1.78 11.46 -0.32
N GLU A 2 -1.92 11.88 0.94
CA GLU A 2 -2.59 13.13 1.30
C GLU A 2 -1.93 14.35 0.63
N ARG A 3 -0.61 14.43 0.69
CA ARG A 3 0.15 15.54 0.08
C ARG A 3 -0.11 15.61 -1.43
N TYR A 4 -0.14 14.46 -2.09
CA TYR A 4 -0.44 14.39 -3.52
C TYR A 4 -1.86 14.91 -3.81
N ALA A 5 -2.85 14.43 -3.07
CA ALA A 5 -4.24 14.86 -3.26
C ALA A 5 -4.40 16.37 -3.07
N ARG A 6 -3.77 16.93 -2.06
CA ARG A 6 -3.77 18.38 -1.83
C ARG A 6 -3.08 19.15 -2.96
N SER A 7 -2.01 18.59 -3.52
CA SER A 7 -1.31 19.23 -4.66
C SER A 7 -2.17 19.31 -5.91
N GLN A 8 -3.16 18.42 -6.04
CA GLN A 8 -4.13 18.42 -7.13
C GLN A 8 -5.33 19.35 -6.88
N GLY A 9 -5.37 20.02 -5.75
CA GLY A 9 -6.47 20.91 -5.38
C GLY A 9 -7.70 20.19 -4.85
N TRP A 10 -7.59 18.93 -4.47
CA TRP A 10 -8.70 18.14 -3.93
C TRP A 10 -8.84 18.35 -2.42
N ASP A 11 -10.08 18.43 -1.96
CA ASP A 11 -10.37 18.40 -0.53
C ASP A 11 -10.06 17.03 0.03
N THR A 12 -9.32 16.98 1.13
CA THR A 12 -8.85 15.70 1.70
C THR A 12 -9.35 15.49 3.11
N VAL A 13 -9.67 14.23 3.42
CA VAL A 13 -9.92 13.75 4.76
C VAL A 13 -8.87 12.68 5.05
N ALA A 14 -7.96 12.96 5.99
CA ALA A 14 -6.93 12.02 6.39
C ALA A 14 -7.45 11.08 7.47
N VAL A 15 -7.06 9.81 7.39
CA VAL A 15 -7.38 8.81 8.40
C VAL A 15 -6.08 8.25 8.99
N PRO A 16 -6.07 7.85 10.28
CA PRO A 16 -4.82 7.45 10.95
C PRO A 16 -4.29 6.08 10.50
N THR A 17 -5.14 5.21 9.98
CA THR A 17 -4.73 3.86 9.56
C THR A 17 -5.35 3.46 8.22
N ASN A 18 -4.70 2.53 7.52
CA ASN A 18 -5.23 1.98 6.26
C ASN A 18 -6.56 1.24 6.46
N GLY A 19 -6.78 0.65 7.64
CA GLY A 19 -8.03 -0.03 7.95
C GLY A 19 -9.24 0.89 8.00
N GLU A 20 -9.03 2.18 8.20
CA GLU A 20 -10.10 3.18 8.29
C GLU A 20 -10.36 3.91 6.97
N LEU A 21 -9.57 3.65 5.93
CA LEU A 21 -9.68 4.35 4.65
C LEU A 21 -11.04 4.16 3.97
N GLY A 22 -11.72 3.07 4.22
CA GLY A 22 -13.02 2.80 3.64
C GLY A 22 -14.19 3.49 4.31
N GLN A 23 -14.04 3.88 5.56
CA GLN A 23 -15.15 4.45 6.33
C GLN A 23 -15.71 5.74 5.74
N PRO A 24 -14.89 6.71 5.31
CA PRO A 24 -15.42 7.92 4.68
C PRO A 24 -16.22 7.67 3.39
N LEU A 25 -15.84 6.66 2.61
CA LEU A 25 -16.62 6.25 1.43
C LEU A 25 -17.96 5.68 1.82
N MET A 26 -17.98 4.77 2.80
CA MET A 26 -19.21 4.14 3.25
C MET A 26 -20.17 5.13 3.90
N ALA A 27 -19.65 6.13 4.59
CA ALA A 27 -20.42 7.18 5.23
C ALA A 27 -20.88 8.28 4.27
N GLY A 28 -20.44 8.27 3.01
CA GLY A 28 -20.77 9.30 2.03
C GLY A 28 -20.02 10.62 2.21
N ILE A 29 -19.02 10.64 3.10
CA ILE A 29 -18.19 11.85 3.35
C ILE A 29 -17.21 12.08 2.21
N ALA A 30 -16.68 11.01 1.64
CA ALA A 30 -15.74 11.04 0.54
C ALA A 30 -16.31 10.33 -0.69
N GLN A 31 -16.00 10.82 -1.89
CA GLN A 31 -16.39 10.21 -3.16
C GLN A 31 -15.34 9.26 -3.71
N ALA A 32 -14.10 9.39 -3.24
CA ALA A 32 -12.98 8.58 -3.71
C ALA A 32 -11.96 8.40 -2.58
N VAL A 33 -11.15 7.37 -2.71
CA VAL A 33 -10.06 7.09 -1.77
C VAL A 33 -8.79 6.75 -2.56
N ILE A 34 -7.65 7.22 -2.07
CA ILE A 34 -6.33 6.85 -2.59
C ILE A 34 -5.70 5.90 -1.59
N ILE A 35 -5.46 4.68 -2.02
CA ILE A 35 -4.98 3.62 -1.13
C ILE A 35 -3.87 2.81 -1.81
N PRO A 36 -3.00 2.17 -1.03
CA PRO A 36 -2.05 1.20 -1.58
C PRO A 36 -2.76 0.04 -2.27
N MET A 37 -2.14 -0.53 -3.28
CA MET A 37 -2.75 -1.59 -4.08
C MET A 37 -3.08 -2.84 -3.26
N ASN A 38 -2.23 -3.21 -2.32
CA ASN A 38 -2.49 -4.35 -1.44
C ASN A 38 -3.72 -4.13 -0.56
N THR A 39 -3.92 -2.90 -0.07
CA THR A 39 -5.12 -2.53 0.69
C THR A 39 -6.36 -2.60 -0.21
N ALA A 40 -6.27 -2.08 -1.44
CA ALA A 40 -7.35 -2.15 -2.40
C ALA A 40 -7.77 -3.59 -2.69
N LEU A 41 -6.81 -4.48 -2.89
CA LEU A 41 -7.08 -5.91 -3.12
C LEU A 41 -7.81 -6.54 -1.94
N ALA A 42 -7.45 -6.20 -0.71
CA ALA A 42 -8.14 -6.67 0.48
C ALA A 42 -9.58 -6.16 0.55
N LEU A 43 -9.80 -4.88 0.21
CA LEU A 43 -11.11 -4.27 0.22
C LEU A 43 -12.05 -4.85 -0.84
N THR A 44 -11.54 -5.29 -1.98
CA THR A 44 -12.39 -5.89 -3.02
C THR A 44 -13.05 -7.19 -2.56
N LYS A 45 -12.55 -7.81 -1.50
CA LYS A 45 -13.13 -9.02 -0.91
C LYS A 45 -14.19 -8.72 0.15
N ASP A 46 -14.32 -7.47 0.56
CA ASP A 46 -15.30 -7.04 1.55
C ASP A 46 -16.65 -6.84 0.88
N LYS A 47 -17.69 -7.50 1.42
CA LYS A 47 -19.04 -7.46 0.85
C LYS A 47 -19.66 -6.08 0.90
N ASP A 48 -19.39 -5.32 1.95
CA ASP A 48 -19.92 -3.96 2.10
C ASP A 48 -19.34 -3.03 1.06
N PHE A 49 -18.03 -3.21 0.74
CA PHE A 49 -17.39 -2.49 -0.34
C PHE A 49 -17.92 -2.87 -1.71
N GLN A 50 -18.16 -4.15 -1.93
CA GLN A 50 -18.73 -4.62 -3.19
C GLN A 50 -20.10 -4.02 -3.46
N ALA A 51 -20.89 -3.83 -2.40
CA ALA A 51 -22.23 -3.25 -2.49
C ALA A 51 -22.21 -1.77 -2.93
N LEU A 52 -21.09 -1.06 -2.75
CA LEU A 52 -20.97 0.35 -3.16
C LEU A 52 -20.78 0.52 -4.66
N GLY A 53 -20.47 -0.54 -5.40
CA GLY A 53 -20.29 -0.45 -6.85
C GLY A 53 -19.08 0.39 -7.26
N LEU A 54 -18.01 0.36 -6.49
CA LEU A 54 -16.84 1.20 -6.72
C LEU A 54 -16.01 0.72 -7.93
N ASN A 55 -15.54 1.68 -8.71
CA ASN A 55 -14.55 1.44 -9.76
C ASN A 55 -13.16 1.77 -9.21
N SER A 56 -12.17 0.96 -9.58
CA SER A 56 -10.79 1.20 -9.18
C SER A 56 -9.89 1.37 -10.41
N SER A 57 -8.92 2.25 -10.29
CA SER A 57 -7.91 2.45 -11.32
C SER A 57 -6.54 2.68 -10.68
N VAL A 58 -5.50 2.27 -11.39
CA VAL A 58 -4.13 2.46 -10.92
C VAL A 58 -3.68 3.87 -11.27
N MET A 59 -3.24 4.61 -10.26
CA MET A 59 -2.67 5.93 -10.47
C MET A 59 -1.18 5.82 -10.74
N LYS A 60 -0.73 6.51 -11.79
CA LYS A 60 0.69 6.57 -12.16
C LYS A 60 1.19 7.99 -11.90
N ALA A 61 1.52 8.26 -10.67
CA ALA A 61 2.08 9.55 -10.27
C ALA A 61 3.42 9.31 -9.57
N PRO A 62 4.50 9.98 -9.98
CA PRO A 62 5.82 9.80 -9.36
C PRO A 62 5.81 10.00 -7.84
N GLU A 63 4.99 10.92 -7.36
CA GLU A 63 4.88 11.25 -5.93
C GLU A 63 4.28 10.10 -5.11
N LEU A 64 3.55 9.19 -5.76
CA LEU A 64 2.93 8.03 -5.12
C LEU A 64 3.78 6.77 -5.25
N LEU A 65 4.84 6.81 -6.06
CA LEU A 65 5.74 5.69 -6.23
C LEU A 65 6.74 5.63 -5.07
N GLY A 66 7.00 4.44 -4.61
CA GLY A 66 7.97 4.20 -3.55
C GLY A 66 8.07 2.73 -3.23
N ASN A 67 9.24 2.34 -2.73
CA ASN A 67 9.47 0.98 -2.28
C ASN A 67 9.08 0.86 -0.81
N ALA A 68 8.42 -0.23 -0.46
CA ALA A 68 8.30 -0.62 0.93
C ALA A 68 9.68 -1.06 1.44
N SER A 69 10.04 -0.66 2.64
CA SER A 69 11.34 -0.97 3.20
C SER A 69 11.25 -1.18 4.70
N PHE A 70 12.28 -1.83 5.25
CA PHE A 70 12.40 -1.97 6.70
C PHE A 70 12.99 -0.71 7.31
N GLY A 71 12.38 -0.25 8.39
CA GLY A 71 12.97 0.82 9.20
C GLY A 71 14.07 0.27 10.10
N ILE A 72 15.27 0.82 9.99
CA ILE A 72 16.42 0.41 10.80
C ILE A 72 16.78 1.54 11.77
N SER A 73 16.97 1.19 13.05
CA SER A 73 17.40 2.16 14.03
C SER A 73 18.77 2.76 13.66
N PRO A 74 18.94 4.10 13.72
CA PRO A 74 20.23 4.71 13.46
C PRO A 74 21.29 4.34 14.50
N ARG A 75 20.89 3.76 15.65
CA ARG A 75 21.80 3.25 16.68
C ARG A 75 22.39 1.87 16.31
N ARG A 76 21.81 1.19 15.33
CA ARG A 76 22.22 -0.15 14.90
C ARG A 76 22.43 -0.19 13.39
N PRO A 77 23.37 0.62 12.84
CA PRO A 77 23.56 0.70 11.37
C PRO A 77 24.01 -0.63 10.74
N GLU A 78 24.63 -1.51 11.52
CA GLU A 78 25.05 -2.84 11.05
C GLU A 78 23.85 -3.72 10.64
N LEU A 79 22.66 -3.47 11.14
CA LEU A 79 21.46 -4.21 10.78
C LEU A 79 21.04 -3.94 9.33
N LYS A 80 21.33 -2.77 8.79
CA LYS A 80 21.01 -2.43 7.41
C LYS A 80 21.67 -3.42 6.43
N ASP A 81 22.97 -3.65 6.60
CA ASP A 81 23.69 -4.57 5.73
C ASP A 81 23.21 -5.99 5.90
N ALA A 82 22.99 -6.43 7.16
CA ALA A 82 22.49 -7.76 7.45
C ALA A 82 21.12 -8.01 6.82
N VAL A 83 20.20 -7.06 6.93
CA VAL A 83 18.86 -7.15 6.33
C VAL A 83 18.95 -7.18 4.80
N ASN A 84 19.78 -6.32 4.20
CA ASN A 84 19.96 -6.30 2.75
C ASN A 84 20.52 -7.62 2.22
N VAL A 85 21.50 -8.21 2.91
CA VAL A 85 22.05 -9.52 2.55
C VAL A 85 20.98 -10.60 2.65
N ALA A 86 20.18 -10.59 3.71
CA ALA A 86 19.09 -11.56 3.89
C ALA A 86 18.02 -11.42 2.81
N LEU A 87 17.64 -10.17 2.44
CA LEU A 87 16.68 -9.92 1.36
C LEU A 87 17.18 -10.46 0.02
N GLU A 88 18.44 -10.21 -0.32
CA GLU A 88 19.04 -10.74 -1.54
C GLU A 88 19.02 -12.27 -1.55
N LYS A 89 19.32 -12.88 -0.42
CA LYS A 89 19.32 -14.33 -0.28
C LYS A 89 17.93 -14.93 -0.53
N ILE A 90 16.90 -14.38 0.07
CA ILE A 90 15.53 -14.91 -0.11
C ILE A 90 14.99 -14.65 -1.52
N LYS A 91 15.44 -13.59 -2.20
CA LYS A 91 15.10 -13.35 -3.60
C LYS A 91 15.73 -14.41 -4.53
N ARG A 92 16.95 -14.86 -4.22
CA ARG A 92 17.66 -15.84 -5.02
C ARG A 92 17.17 -17.28 -4.81
N ASN A 93 16.76 -17.62 -3.60
CA ASN A 93 16.36 -18.99 -3.26
C ASN A 93 14.87 -19.28 -3.42
N GLY A 94 14.08 -18.32 -3.92
CA GLY A 94 12.66 -18.48 -4.19
C GLY A 94 11.74 -18.24 -3.00
N ILE A 95 12.26 -17.98 -1.81
CA ILE A 95 11.44 -17.71 -0.64
C ILE A 95 10.64 -16.42 -0.79
N TYR A 96 11.28 -15.38 -1.29
CA TYR A 96 10.62 -14.09 -1.53
C TYR A 96 9.44 -14.25 -2.48
N GLU A 97 9.62 -14.94 -3.59
CA GLU A 97 8.58 -15.15 -4.59
C GLU A 97 7.43 -15.99 -4.04
N ARG A 98 7.74 -17.02 -3.24
CA ARG A 98 6.73 -17.84 -2.59
C ARG A 98 5.88 -17.02 -1.62
N ILE A 99 6.48 -16.15 -0.83
CA ILE A 99 5.75 -15.25 0.07
C ILE A 99 4.91 -14.25 -0.73
N ASN A 100 5.51 -13.65 -1.76
CA ASN A 100 4.82 -12.67 -2.59
C ASN A 100 3.55 -13.24 -3.21
N THR A 101 3.61 -14.44 -3.77
CA THR A 101 2.46 -15.06 -4.42
C THR A 101 1.35 -15.46 -3.46
N GLN A 102 1.62 -15.62 -2.19
CA GLN A 102 0.58 -15.86 -1.17
C GLN A 102 -0.31 -14.63 -0.96
N PHE A 103 0.21 -13.44 -1.17
CA PHE A 103 -0.49 -12.20 -0.83
C PHE A 103 -0.85 -11.35 -2.04
N LEU A 104 -0.10 -11.45 -3.14
CA LEU A 104 -0.25 -10.58 -4.29
C LEU A 104 -0.32 -11.39 -5.59
N PRO A 105 -1.18 -10.97 -6.55
CA PRO A 105 -1.26 -11.59 -7.87
C PRO A 105 -0.16 -11.11 -8.84
N PHE A 106 0.76 -10.25 -8.37
CA PHE A 106 1.86 -9.71 -9.15
C PHE A 106 3.13 -9.66 -8.30
N ARG A 107 4.29 -9.59 -8.94
CA ARG A 107 5.57 -9.54 -8.24
C ARG A 107 5.91 -8.11 -7.82
N VAL A 108 6.31 -7.96 -6.56
CA VAL A 108 6.90 -6.74 -6.01
C VAL A 108 8.41 -6.92 -5.89
N HIS A 109 9.17 -5.97 -6.38
CA HIS A 109 10.63 -6.00 -6.35
C HIS A 109 11.21 -5.32 -5.12
#